data_e8cb9a3803c6471ca26564d3e15459c2
#
_entry.id   e8cb9a3803c6471ca26564d3e15459c2
#
_cell.length_a   1.000
_cell.length_b   1.000
_cell.length_c   1.000
_cell.angle_alpha   90.00
_cell.angle_beta   90.00
_cell.angle_gamma   90.00
#
_symmetry.space_group_name_H-M   'P 1'
#
loop_
_entity.id
_entity.type
_entity.pdbx_description
1 polymer ?
#
loop_
_entity_poly.entity_id
_entity_poly.type
_entity_poly.pdbx_seq_one_letter_code
_entity_poly.pdbx_strand_id
1 'polypeptide(L)'
;LNHDILQSKSNTFLSAIHFNTSSKKKSEIGVSFLDVSTGEFLTSQGSSDYIDKLLQNFNPSEILFSKQKRKLFSETFGDNFHVFHLEDWVFQTDYATDTLNNHFKTNTLKGFGIEDISSGIIAAGAALHYLSETRHDKLQHIAKISRIAENEYVWMDRFTIGNLELYHSTSPNAVTLLDVIDKTISPMGGRLLKRWVALPLKNKDKIISRHEVVSYLLKNSKVLDNVKLNIKRIGDIERLISKVATGKVSPREVVQLKNSLEAILPIKEKAQKAKNESLKTIGEQLHNCKLLREKISVTLKEEAPVLIQKGNAISAGVSEELDELRSIAKGGKDYLNGMLKRETKRTGISSLKIASNNVFGYYIEVRNTHKDKVPEEWIRKQTLVNAERYITEELKEYESKILGAEEKIAALELDIFSKLVEWMLQFISQVQQNARLIGELDCLCSFASLAKESNYTRPLLDDTFEIDIKEGRHPVIEKQLPPDTPFIANDVYLDREMQQIIMITGPNMSGKSAILR
;
A
#
# COMPACT_ATOMS: atom_id res chain seq x y z
N LEU A 1 3.39 9.64 -8.94
CA LEU A 1 3.74 8.21 -8.86
C LEU A 1 2.66 7.41 -9.57
N ASN A 2 3.06 6.70 -10.62
CA ASN A 2 2.15 5.80 -11.34
C ASN A 2 1.99 4.53 -10.51
N HIS A 3 0.80 4.27 -9.99
CA HIS A 3 0.52 3.12 -9.11
C HIS A 3 0.84 1.76 -9.76
N ASP A 4 0.86 1.69 -11.09
CA ASP A 4 1.15 0.46 -11.84
C ASP A 4 2.63 0.04 -11.79
N ILE A 5 3.52 0.93 -11.33
CA ILE A 5 4.97 0.68 -11.22
C ILE A 5 5.39 0.28 -9.79
N LEU A 6 4.49 0.44 -8.81
CA LEU A 6 4.81 0.19 -7.40
C LEU A 6 4.86 -1.32 -7.10
N GLN A 7 6.01 -1.79 -6.67
CA GLN A 7 6.12 -3.16 -6.13
C GLN A 7 5.26 -3.29 -4.86
N SER A 8 4.48 -4.36 -4.77
CA SER A 8 3.50 -4.52 -3.68
C SER A 8 4.15 -4.63 -2.29
N LYS A 9 5.28 -5.33 -2.17
CA LYS A 9 6.00 -5.57 -0.92
C LYS A 9 7.17 -4.61 -0.68
N SER A 10 7.25 -3.45 -1.36
CA SER A 10 8.27 -2.43 -1.09
C SER A 10 7.67 -1.04 -0.99
N ASN A 11 8.31 -0.21 -0.16
CA ASN A 11 8.03 1.21 -0.05
C ASN A 11 8.78 1.99 -1.14
N THR A 12 8.27 3.16 -1.48
CA THR A 12 8.93 4.13 -2.38
C THR A 12 9.05 5.45 -1.63
N PHE A 13 10.23 5.69 -1.07
CA PHE A 13 10.44 6.85 -0.23
C PHE A 13 10.96 8.06 -1.02
N LEU A 14 10.35 9.21 -0.76
CA LEU A 14 10.91 10.53 -0.94
C LEU A 14 11.66 10.88 0.35
N SER A 15 12.92 11.34 0.26
CA SER A 15 13.70 11.78 1.41
C SER A 15 13.99 13.26 1.32
N ALA A 16 14.13 13.95 2.46
CA ALA A 16 14.69 15.27 2.51
C ALA A 16 15.81 15.34 3.58
N ILE A 17 16.84 16.12 3.32
CA ILE A 17 18.02 16.26 4.18
C ILE A 17 18.27 17.72 4.50
N HIS A 18 18.50 18.00 5.78
CA HIS A 18 18.93 19.30 6.28
C HIS A 18 20.29 19.20 6.97
N PHE A 19 21.24 20.05 6.55
CA PHE A 19 22.57 20.17 7.14
C PHE A 19 22.61 21.34 8.13
N ASN A 20 22.67 21.07 9.42
CA ASN A 20 22.84 22.10 10.42
C ASN A 20 24.33 22.48 10.53
N THR A 21 24.70 23.63 9.97
CA THR A 21 26.07 24.16 9.99
C THR A 21 26.29 25.21 11.09
N SER A 22 25.28 25.50 11.91
CA SER A 22 25.30 26.60 12.89
C SER A 22 25.94 26.23 14.22
N SER A 23 26.09 24.95 14.54
CA SER A 23 26.66 24.54 15.83
C SER A 23 28.16 24.21 15.73
N LYS A 24 28.98 24.80 16.59
CA LYS A 24 30.40 24.43 16.81
C LYS A 24 30.59 23.01 17.39
N LYS A 25 29.50 22.33 17.75
CA LYS A 25 29.45 20.92 18.16
C LYS A 25 28.97 20.10 16.94
N LYS A 26 29.72 19.06 16.55
CA LYS A 26 29.47 18.08 15.47
C LYS A 26 28.31 18.44 14.54
N SER A 27 28.54 18.56 13.24
CA SER A 27 27.51 18.81 12.25
C SER A 27 26.39 17.79 12.39
N GLU A 28 25.22 18.23 12.81
CA GLU A 28 24.04 17.40 12.99
C GLU A 28 23.19 17.48 11.72
N ILE A 29 22.86 16.34 11.15
CA ILE A 29 22.08 16.24 9.91
C ILE A 29 20.69 15.72 10.24
N GLY A 30 19.66 16.40 9.75
CA GLY A 30 18.28 15.92 9.80
C GLY A 30 17.89 15.18 8.52
N VAL A 31 17.09 14.14 8.64
CA VAL A 31 16.53 13.40 7.51
C VAL A 31 15.06 13.09 7.72
N SER A 32 14.31 13.07 6.63
CA SER A 32 12.96 12.55 6.62
C SER A 32 12.77 11.56 5.46
N PHE A 33 11.85 10.60 5.66
CA PHE A 33 11.45 9.61 4.67
C PHE A 33 9.92 9.60 4.60
N LEU A 34 9.38 9.79 3.41
CA LEU A 34 7.94 9.88 3.17
C LEU A 34 7.54 8.97 2.01
N ASP A 35 6.69 7.98 2.28
CA ASP A 35 6.04 7.18 1.24
C ASP A 35 4.62 7.69 1.00
N VAL A 36 4.42 8.41 -0.10
CA VAL A 36 3.13 8.99 -0.48
C VAL A 36 2.08 7.91 -0.77
N SER A 37 2.49 6.71 -1.15
CA SER A 37 1.54 5.63 -1.47
C SER A 37 0.91 4.98 -0.24
N THR A 38 1.59 5.03 0.90
CA THR A 38 1.14 4.44 2.18
C THR A 38 0.79 5.50 3.23
N GLY A 39 1.31 6.71 3.08
CA GLY A 39 1.23 7.78 4.08
C GLY A 39 2.23 7.60 5.22
N GLU A 40 3.21 6.72 5.07
CA GLU A 40 4.25 6.54 6.06
C GLU A 40 5.23 7.71 6.04
N PHE A 41 5.40 8.37 7.19
CA PHE A 41 6.26 9.51 7.35
C PHE A 41 7.17 9.34 8.57
N LEU A 42 8.47 9.30 8.32
CA LEU A 42 9.50 9.05 9.32
C LEU A 42 10.51 10.21 9.32
N THR A 43 11.08 10.51 10.48
CA THR A 43 12.14 11.52 10.59
C THR A 43 13.17 11.13 11.64
N SER A 44 14.39 11.62 11.46
CA SER A 44 15.50 11.44 12.40
C SER A 44 16.51 12.57 12.28
N GLN A 45 17.44 12.63 13.22
CA GLN A 45 18.65 13.45 13.13
C GLN A 45 19.82 12.77 13.82
N GLY A 46 21.04 13.09 13.37
CA GLY A 46 22.25 12.53 13.94
C GLY A 46 23.51 12.87 13.15
N SER A 47 24.56 12.06 13.35
CA SER A 47 25.81 12.19 12.62
C SER A 47 25.66 11.83 11.13
N SER A 48 26.62 12.26 10.30
CA SER A 48 26.68 11.88 8.89
C SER A 48 26.67 10.38 8.69
N ASP A 49 27.43 9.63 9.50
CA ASP A 49 27.50 8.16 9.41
C ASP A 49 26.18 7.48 9.74
N TYR A 50 25.44 8.03 10.72
CA TYR A 50 24.11 7.55 11.06
C TYR A 50 23.11 7.81 9.95
N ILE A 51 23.09 9.02 9.40
CA ILE A 51 22.19 9.38 8.31
C ILE A 51 22.52 8.59 7.03
N ASP A 52 23.80 8.37 6.72
CA ASP A 52 24.19 7.51 5.59
C ASP A 52 23.61 6.08 5.73
N LYS A 53 23.72 5.48 6.92
CA LYS A 53 23.10 4.17 7.21
C LYS A 53 21.59 4.19 6.97
N LEU A 54 20.88 5.24 7.38
CA LEU A 54 19.46 5.39 7.11
C LEU A 54 19.16 5.47 5.61
N LEU A 55 19.92 6.29 4.85
CA LEU A 55 19.75 6.41 3.40
C LEU A 55 19.99 5.07 2.70
N GLN A 56 20.99 4.31 3.11
CA GLN A 56 21.26 2.98 2.55
C GLN A 56 20.15 1.98 2.87
N ASN A 57 19.58 2.00 4.09
CA ASN A 57 18.54 1.10 4.52
C ASN A 57 17.18 1.39 3.87
N PHE A 58 16.81 2.68 3.78
CA PHE A 58 15.54 3.10 3.20
C PHE A 58 15.57 3.21 1.67
N ASN A 59 16.76 3.37 1.09
CA ASN A 59 17.02 3.49 -0.34
C ASN A 59 16.00 4.40 -1.05
N PRO A 60 15.95 5.71 -0.71
CA PRO A 60 14.95 6.62 -1.24
C PRO A 60 15.08 6.78 -2.76
N SER A 61 13.94 6.90 -3.44
CA SER A 61 13.89 7.11 -4.89
C SER A 61 14.34 8.51 -5.29
N GLU A 62 14.21 9.48 -4.40
CA GLU A 62 14.60 10.87 -4.60
C GLU A 62 14.98 11.51 -3.27
N ILE A 63 16.03 12.36 -3.27
CA ILE A 63 16.49 13.09 -2.09
C ILE A 63 16.43 14.58 -2.35
N LEU A 64 15.76 15.29 -1.46
CA LEU A 64 15.62 16.75 -1.47
C LEU A 64 16.62 17.38 -0.51
N PHE A 65 17.27 18.46 -0.92
CA PHE A 65 18.10 19.29 -0.03
C PHE A 65 18.25 20.71 -0.59
N SER A 66 18.78 21.62 0.24
CA SER A 66 19.01 23.00 -0.13
C SER A 66 20.06 23.12 -1.24
N LYS A 67 19.77 23.90 -2.28
CA LYS A 67 20.65 24.16 -3.44
C LYS A 67 22.07 24.59 -3.05
N GLN A 68 22.21 25.36 -1.99
CA GLN A 68 23.54 25.84 -1.50
C GLN A 68 24.36 24.69 -0.88
N LYS A 69 23.74 23.57 -0.52
CA LYS A 69 24.41 22.43 0.14
C LYS A 69 24.86 21.34 -0.83
N ARG A 70 24.76 21.57 -2.15
CA ARG A 70 25.08 20.56 -3.18
C ARG A 70 26.48 19.96 -3.01
N LYS A 71 27.49 20.80 -2.83
CA LYS A 71 28.87 20.34 -2.65
C LYS A 71 29.03 19.51 -1.37
N LEU A 72 28.46 19.98 -0.27
CA LEU A 72 28.49 19.29 1.02
C LEU A 72 27.77 17.92 0.94
N PHE A 73 26.65 17.85 0.24
CA PHE A 73 25.92 16.58 0.02
C PHE A 73 26.78 15.56 -0.74
N SER A 74 27.37 15.96 -1.88
CA SER A 74 28.23 15.10 -2.69
C SER A 74 29.47 14.62 -1.92
N GLU A 75 30.11 15.50 -1.15
CA GLU A 75 31.26 15.16 -0.29
C GLU A 75 30.89 14.19 0.86
N THR A 76 29.63 14.25 1.36
CA THR A 76 29.20 13.46 2.52
C THR A 76 28.58 12.10 2.11
N PHE A 77 27.73 12.07 1.09
CA PHE A 77 26.93 10.91 0.71
C PHE A 77 27.21 10.37 -0.70
N GLY A 78 28.08 11.07 -1.47
CA GLY A 78 28.40 10.71 -2.85
C GLY A 78 27.31 11.14 -3.86
N ASP A 79 27.46 10.70 -5.11
CA ASP A 79 26.66 11.14 -6.25
C ASP A 79 25.71 10.04 -6.79
N ASN A 80 25.52 8.96 -6.05
CA ASN A 80 24.74 7.79 -6.52
C ASN A 80 23.22 7.91 -6.31
N PHE A 81 22.76 9.03 -5.75
CA PHE A 81 21.34 9.27 -5.46
C PHE A 81 20.69 10.16 -6.52
N HIS A 82 19.43 9.90 -6.82
CA HIS A 82 18.62 10.88 -7.53
C HIS A 82 18.28 12.04 -6.61
N VAL A 83 18.67 13.25 -7.00
CA VAL A 83 18.56 14.42 -6.15
C VAL A 83 17.77 15.55 -6.80
N PHE A 84 17.03 16.29 -5.98
CA PHE A 84 16.35 17.51 -6.35
C PHE A 84 16.69 18.64 -5.37
N HIS A 85 16.84 19.85 -5.87
CA HIS A 85 17.27 21.00 -5.06
C HIS A 85 16.10 21.94 -4.81
N LEU A 86 15.89 22.27 -3.55
CA LEU A 86 14.93 23.28 -3.12
C LEU A 86 15.66 24.58 -2.73
N GLU A 87 14.92 25.66 -2.72
CA GLU A 87 15.42 26.95 -2.27
C GLU A 87 15.67 26.95 -0.75
N ASP A 88 16.65 27.72 -0.30
CA ASP A 88 17.13 27.67 1.09
C ASP A 88 16.09 28.06 2.13
N TRP A 89 15.14 28.94 1.78
CA TRP A 89 14.09 29.40 2.68
C TRP A 89 13.15 28.25 3.12
N VAL A 90 13.04 27.18 2.32
CA VAL A 90 12.26 25.98 2.66
C VAL A 90 12.85 25.27 3.88
N PHE A 91 14.16 25.40 4.08
CA PHE A 91 14.89 24.77 5.20
C PHE A 91 15.03 25.70 6.41
N GLN A 92 14.09 26.61 6.63
CA GLN A 92 14.02 27.44 7.83
C GLN A 92 13.14 26.76 8.90
N THR A 93 13.57 26.85 10.16
CA THR A 93 12.90 26.17 11.29
C THR A 93 11.45 26.59 11.44
N ASP A 94 11.17 27.89 11.39
CA ASP A 94 9.82 28.41 11.59
C ASP A 94 8.90 27.94 10.45
N TYR A 95 9.35 28.06 9.20
CA TYR A 95 8.60 27.62 8.04
C TYR A 95 8.29 26.12 8.07
N ALA A 96 9.28 25.29 8.38
CA ALA A 96 9.11 23.84 8.47
C ALA A 96 8.14 23.44 9.60
N THR A 97 8.26 24.11 10.76
CA THR A 97 7.39 23.87 11.91
C THR A 97 5.93 24.25 11.59
N ASP A 98 5.73 25.42 10.98
CA ASP A 98 4.40 25.88 10.56
C ASP A 98 3.79 24.96 9.49
N THR A 99 4.60 24.52 8.54
CA THR A 99 4.16 23.56 7.50
C THR A 99 3.65 22.25 8.13
N LEU A 100 4.39 21.68 9.09
CA LEU A 100 3.99 20.46 9.78
C LEU A 100 2.76 20.69 10.68
N ASN A 101 2.73 21.78 11.47
CA ASN A 101 1.61 22.12 12.33
C ASN A 101 0.31 22.32 11.54
N ASN A 102 0.38 23.01 10.42
CA ASN A 102 -0.77 23.23 9.53
C ASN A 102 -1.25 21.92 8.92
N HIS A 103 -0.32 21.07 8.48
CA HIS A 103 -0.67 19.77 7.89
C HIS A 103 -1.34 18.84 8.91
N PHE A 104 -0.77 18.70 10.11
CA PHE A 104 -1.32 17.83 11.17
C PHE A 104 -2.43 18.49 11.98
N LYS A 105 -2.78 19.75 11.71
CA LYS A 105 -3.78 20.54 12.43
C LYS A 105 -3.52 20.57 13.94
N THR A 106 -2.28 20.82 14.32
CA THR A 106 -1.80 20.87 15.70
C THR A 106 -1.07 22.17 16.00
N ASN A 107 -1.02 22.57 17.26
CA ASN A 107 -0.24 23.75 17.70
C ASN A 107 1.19 23.37 18.11
N THR A 108 1.52 22.10 18.26
CA THR A 108 2.82 21.63 18.75
C THR A 108 3.12 20.22 18.23
N LEU A 109 4.38 19.94 18.00
CA LEU A 109 4.86 18.64 17.54
C LEU A 109 5.19 17.65 18.68
N LYS A 110 4.93 18.04 19.94
CA LYS A 110 5.16 17.18 21.13
C LYS A 110 4.49 15.82 21.04
N GLY A 111 3.24 15.81 20.58
CA GLY A 111 2.46 14.57 20.47
C GLY A 111 3.05 13.54 19.51
N PHE A 112 3.97 13.95 18.62
CA PHE A 112 4.68 13.06 17.70
C PHE A 112 6.06 12.61 18.22
N GLY A 113 6.54 13.16 19.36
CA GLY A 113 7.85 12.83 19.93
C GLY A 113 9.04 13.29 19.09
N ILE A 114 8.89 14.39 18.36
CA ILE A 114 9.93 14.93 17.45
C ILE A 114 10.39 16.35 17.83
N GLU A 115 9.89 16.93 18.92
CA GLU A 115 10.14 18.33 19.30
C GLU A 115 11.63 18.64 19.51
N ASP A 116 12.40 17.67 19.98
CA ASP A 116 13.84 17.78 20.29
C ASP A 116 14.76 17.55 19.06
N ILE A 117 14.19 17.20 17.90
CA ILE A 117 14.95 16.93 16.67
C ILE A 117 14.75 18.02 15.62
N SER A 118 15.24 19.21 15.89
CA SER A 118 15.02 20.40 15.03
C SER A 118 15.45 20.20 13.58
N SER A 119 16.61 19.58 13.33
CA SER A 119 17.08 19.30 11.97
C SER A 119 16.17 18.28 11.26
N GLY A 120 15.63 17.29 11.99
CA GLY A 120 14.63 16.34 11.48
C GLY A 120 13.30 17.00 11.14
N ILE A 121 12.85 17.97 11.94
CA ILE A 121 11.65 18.79 11.67
C ILE A 121 11.83 19.58 10.37
N ILE A 122 12.99 20.23 10.18
CA ILE A 122 13.28 20.99 8.96
C ILE A 122 13.24 20.09 7.74
N ALA A 123 13.88 18.93 7.80
CA ALA A 123 13.84 17.95 6.71
C ALA A 123 12.41 17.46 6.42
N ALA A 124 11.61 17.21 7.46
CA ALA A 124 10.22 16.78 7.29
C ALA A 124 9.34 17.87 6.67
N GLY A 125 9.49 19.13 7.10
CA GLY A 125 8.80 20.27 6.51
C GLY A 125 9.11 20.45 5.02
N ALA A 126 10.40 20.30 4.65
CA ALA A 126 10.83 20.37 3.25
C ALA A 126 10.21 19.26 2.37
N ALA A 127 10.06 18.04 2.89
CA ALA A 127 9.40 16.96 2.16
C ALA A 127 7.91 17.26 1.91
N LEU A 128 7.19 17.79 2.89
CA LEU A 128 5.78 18.19 2.72
C LEU A 128 5.64 19.38 1.78
N HIS A 129 6.54 20.38 1.89
CA HIS A 129 6.55 21.51 0.97
C HIS A 129 6.66 21.06 -0.49
N TYR A 130 7.61 20.18 -0.80
CA TYR A 130 7.82 19.66 -2.15
C TYR A 130 6.57 18.95 -2.69
N LEU A 131 5.85 18.20 -1.85
CA LEU A 131 4.60 17.57 -2.27
C LEU A 131 3.50 18.61 -2.58
N SER A 132 3.39 19.68 -1.80
CA SER A 132 2.43 20.74 -2.06
C SER A 132 2.72 21.49 -3.37
N GLU A 133 3.98 21.79 -3.65
CA GLU A 133 4.43 22.40 -4.91
C GLU A 133 4.15 21.51 -6.15
N THR A 134 4.28 20.19 -5.98
CA THR A 134 4.04 19.21 -7.05
C THR A 134 2.56 18.82 -7.22
N ARG A 135 1.64 19.68 -6.75
CA ARG A 135 0.17 19.54 -6.86
C ARG A 135 -0.40 18.29 -6.19
N HIS A 136 0.18 17.87 -5.08
CA HIS A 136 -0.41 16.87 -4.21
C HIS A 136 -1.25 17.55 -3.13
N ASP A 137 -2.41 18.12 -3.50
CA ASP A 137 -3.24 18.92 -2.59
C ASP A 137 -3.98 18.08 -1.53
N LYS A 138 -4.08 16.77 -1.74
CA LYS A 138 -4.82 15.85 -0.87
C LYS A 138 -3.87 14.87 -0.16
N LEU A 139 -3.28 15.33 0.94
CA LEU A 139 -2.27 14.58 1.72
C LEU A 139 -2.80 14.10 3.09
N GLN A 140 -4.12 14.00 3.27
CA GLN A 140 -4.76 13.65 4.55
C GLN A 140 -4.39 12.26 5.08
N HIS A 141 -3.93 11.36 4.20
CA HIS A 141 -3.44 10.04 4.58
C HIS A 141 -2.05 10.07 5.25
N ILE A 142 -1.30 11.17 5.11
CA ILE A 142 -0.11 11.40 5.92
C ILE A 142 -0.59 11.93 7.28
N ALA A 143 -1.15 11.01 8.08
CA ALA A 143 -1.86 11.37 9.30
C ALA A 143 -0.95 11.54 10.52
N LYS A 144 0.30 11.07 10.44
CA LYS A 144 1.28 11.17 11.53
C LYS A 144 2.70 11.15 10.99
N ILE A 145 3.63 11.68 11.79
CA ILE A 145 5.06 11.52 11.62
C ILE A 145 5.62 10.74 12.82
N SER A 146 6.63 9.90 12.58
CA SER A 146 7.25 9.08 13.63
C SER A 146 8.76 9.27 13.62
N ARG A 147 9.36 9.30 14.81
CA ARG A 147 10.81 9.36 14.96
C ARG A 147 11.45 7.99 14.77
N ILE A 148 12.56 7.92 14.07
CA ILE A 148 13.49 6.78 14.09
C ILE A 148 14.54 7.10 15.16
N ALA A 149 14.51 6.36 16.27
CA ALA A 149 15.45 6.56 17.37
C ALA A 149 16.67 5.66 17.20
N GLU A 150 17.87 6.26 17.22
CA GLU A 150 19.14 5.55 17.00
C GLU A 150 19.38 4.42 18.00
N ASN A 151 18.94 4.58 19.23
CA ASN A 151 19.17 3.62 20.32
C ASN A 151 18.21 2.43 20.34
N GLU A 152 17.16 2.42 19.50
CA GLU A 152 16.17 1.32 19.47
C GLU A 152 16.57 0.15 18.56
N TYR A 153 17.52 0.36 17.65
CA TYR A 153 17.85 -0.60 16.60
C TYR A 153 19.32 -0.98 16.57
N VAL A 154 19.61 -2.16 16.06
CA VAL A 154 20.96 -2.59 15.68
C VAL A 154 21.27 -1.98 14.31
N TRP A 155 22.31 -1.17 14.23
CA TRP A 155 22.71 -0.47 13.02
C TRP A 155 23.73 -1.28 12.23
N MET A 156 23.47 -1.46 10.96
CA MET A 156 24.33 -2.13 10.01
C MET A 156 24.68 -1.17 8.88
N ASP A 157 25.95 -1.16 8.46
CA ASP A 157 26.37 -0.42 7.29
C ASP A 157 26.08 -1.19 5.98
N ARG A 158 26.27 -0.51 4.86
CA ARG A 158 26.05 -1.08 3.53
C ARG A 158 26.89 -2.33 3.28
N PHE A 159 28.13 -2.35 3.77
CA PHE A 159 29.03 -3.49 3.58
C PHE A 159 28.54 -4.70 4.38
N THR A 160 28.13 -4.50 5.61
CA THR A 160 27.52 -5.55 6.45
C THR A 160 26.27 -6.11 5.80
N ILE A 161 25.35 -5.26 5.35
CA ILE A 161 24.10 -5.69 4.68
C ILE A 161 24.40 -6.48 3.40
N GLY A 162 25.35 -6.00 2.58
CA GLY A 162 25.75 -6.66 1.34
C GLY A 162 26.50 -7.96 1.57
N ASN A 163 27.40 -8.02 2.55
CA ASN A 163 28.18 -9.21 2.87
C ASN A 163 27.33 -10.30 3.54
N LEU A 164 26.35 -9.92 4.36
CA LEU A 164 25.37 -10.85 4.94
C LEU A 164 24.24 -11.21 3.97
N GLU A 165 24.15 -10.55 2.82
CA GLU A 165 23.09 -10.75 1.81
C GLU A 165 21.69 -10.76 2.44
N LEU A 166 21.41 -9.76 3.29
CA LEU A 166 20.18 -9.71 4.08
C LEU A 166 18.92 -9.55 3.21
N TYR A 167 18.91 -8.56 2.33
CA TYR A 167 17.81 -8.24 1.42
C TYR A 167 18.29 -7.67 0.08
N HIS A 168 19.59 -7.59 -0.12
CA HIS A 168 20.23 -7.18 -1.35
C HIS A 168 21.51 -7.98 -1.55
N SER A 169 21.76 -8.42 -2.77
CA SER A 169 22.99 -9.08 -3.18
C SER A 169 23.56 -8.41 -4.43
N THR A 170 24.87 -8.41 -4.57
CA THR A 170 25.56 -7.94 -5.77
C THR A 170 25.56 -8.96 -6.89
N SER A 171 25.27 -10.22 -6.57
CA SER A 171 25.23 -11.32 -7.56
C SER A 171 23.84 -11.44 -8.16
N PRO A 172 23.72 -11.46 -9.48
CA PRO A 172 22.43 -11.73 -10.14
C PRO A 172 21.92 -13.13 -9.72
N ASN A 173 20.63 -13.23 -9.40
CA ASN A 173 19.99 -14.47 -8.96
C ASN A 173 20.44 -15.04 -7.61
N ALA A 174 21.17 -14.30 -6.79
CA ALA A 174 21.46 -14.73 -5.42
C ALA A 174 20.20 -14.72 -4.56
N VAL A 175 20.07 -15.73 -3.70
CA VAL A 175 18.99 -15.81 -2.71
C VAL A 175 19.45 -15.09 -1.45
N THR A 176 18.67 -14.13 -1.00
CA THR A 176 18.95 -13.35 0.22
C THR A 176 18.30 -13.99 1.46
N LEU A 177 18.70 -13.52 2.65
CA LEU A 177 18.03 -13.95 3.89
C LEU A 177 16.53 -13.62 3.84
N LEU A 178 16.17 -12.41 3.36
CA LEU A 178 14.77 -12.01 3.24
C LEU A 178 13.96 -12.95 2.35
N ASP A 179 14.53 -13.43 1.22
CA ASP A 179 13.85 -14.37 0.32
C ASP A 179 13.53 -15.70 1.01
N VAL A 180 14.38 -16.13 1.93
CA VAL A 180 14.17 -17.37 2.70
C VAL A 180 13.13 -17.20 3.80
N ILE A 181 13.15 -16.06 4.52
CA ILE A 181 12.31 -15.86 5.70
C ILE A 181 10.95 -15.22 5.38
N ASP A 182 10.77 -14.63 4.20
CA ASP A 182 9.49 -14.00 3.82
C ASP A 182 8.43 -15.04 3.46
N LYS A 183 7.59 -15.37 4.45
CA LYS A 183 6.36 -16.14 4.29
C LYS A 183 5.12 -15.26 4.49
N THR A 184 5.28 -13.93 4.42
CA THR A 184 4.17 -12.99 4.56
C THR A 184 3.20 -13.10 3.41
N ILE A 185 1.91 -12.93 3.70
CA ILE A 185 0.80 -13.08 2.77
C ILE A 185 0.35 -11.71 2.26
N SER A 186 0.32 -10.71 3.16
CA SER A 186 -0.14 -9.37 2.82
C SER A 186 0.99 -8.46 2.33
N PRO A 187 0.70 -7.49 1.43
CA PRO A 187 1.69 -6.49 1.03
C PRO A 187 2.26 -5.68 2.21
N MET A 188 1.41 -5.35 3.18
CA MET A 188 1.79 -4.62 4.40
C MET A 188 2.77 -5.42 5.25
N GLY A 189 2.52 -6.73 5.41
CA GLY A 189 3.45 -7.64 6.09
C GLY A 189 4.81 -7.71 5.39
N GLY A 190 4.83 -7.84 4.06
CA GLY A 190 6.09 -7.87 3.30
C GLY A 190 6.91 -6.58 3.44
N ARG A 191 6.28 -5.40 3.37
CA ARG A 191 6.94 -4.11 3.62
C ARG A 191 7.50 -4.03 5.03
N LEU A 192 6.72 -4.45 6.02
CA LEU A 192 7.13 -4.43 7.42
C LEU A 192 8.26 -5.42 7.70
N LEU A 193 8.21 -6.64 7.16
CA LEU A 193 9.27 -7.63 7.33
C LEU A 193 10.61 -7.15 6.78
N LYS A 194 10.59 -6.57 5.57
CA LYS A 194 11.80 -5.98 4.98
C LYS A 194 12.40 -4.92 5.91
N ARG A 195 11.57 -4.08 6.53
CA ARG A 195 12.01 -3.09 7.52
C ARG A 195 12.58 -3.73 8.78
N TRP A 196 11.95 -4.79 9.29
CA TRP A 196 12.44 -5.50 10.47
C TRP A 196 13.81 -6.15 10.25
N VAL A 197 14.08 -6.62 9.03
CA VAL A 197 15.40 -7.12 8.66
C VAL A 197 16.42 -5.99 8.54
N ALA A 198 16.02 -4.85 7.97
CA ALA A 198 16.88 -3.68 7.81
C ALA A 198 17.20 -2.99 9.16
N LEU A 199 16.25 -2.99 10.08
CA LEU A 199 16.31 -2.33 11.38
C LEU A 199 15.93 -3.30 12.52
N PRO A 200 16.80 -4.27 12.85
CA PRO A 200 16.53 -5.21 13.94
C PRO A 200 16.43 -4.49 15.28
N LEU A 201 15.45 -4.91 16.08
CA LEU A 201 15.25 -4.34 17.42
C LEU A 201 16.42 -4.65 18.34
N LYS A 202 16.76 -3.69 19.20
CA LYS A 202 17.73 -3.82 20.28
C LYS A 202 17.05 -4.03 21.64
N ASN A 203 15.81 -3.56 21.78
CA ASN A 203 15.07 -3.67 23.04
C ASN A 203 14.63 -5.13 23.28
N LYS A 204 15.16 -5.74 24.34
CA LYS A 204 14.92 -7.13 24.75
C LYS A 204 13.43 -7.42 24.97
N ASP A 205 12.71 -6.55 25.69
CA ASP A 205 11.31 -6.78 26.03
C ASP A 205 10.42 -6.79 24.78
N LYS A 206 10.67 -5.86 23.83
CA LYS A 206 9.99 -5.84 22.52
C LYS A 206 10.27 -7.12 21.71
N ILE A 207 11.49 -7.66 21.75
CA ILE A 207 11.85 -8.90 21.08
C ILE A 207 11.16 -10.09 21.74
N ILE A 208 11.21 -10.17 23.07
CA ILE A 208 10.56 -11.25 23.84
C ILE A 208 9.05 -11.24 23.57
N SER A 209 8.41 -10.09 23.53
CA SER A 209 6.98 -9.97 23.22
C SER A 209 6.64 -10.59 21.84
N ARG A 210 7.46 -10.35 20.81
CA ARG A 210 7.30 -10.99 19.50
C ARG A 210 7.50 -12.50 19.57
N HIS A 211 8.53 -12.98 20.27
CA HIS A 211 8.79 -14.40 20.49
C HIS A 211 7.63 -15.11 21.20
N GLU A 212 7.00 -14.47 22.17
CA GLU A 212 5.84 -15.01 22.87
C GLU A 212 4.65 -15.24 21.91
N VAL A 213 4.38 -14.29 21.02
CA VAL A 213 3.31 -14.46 20.02
C VAL A 213 3.65 -15.60 19.04
N VAL A 214 4.89 -15.66 18.54
CA VAL A 214 5.33 -16.74 17.65
C VAL A 214 5.20 -18.10 18.35
N SER A 215 5.65 -18.23 19.61
CA SER A 215 5.54 -19.45 20.40
C SER A 215 4.09 -19.86 20.65
N TYR A 216 3.20 -18.89 20.88
CA TYR A 216 1.77 -19.14 21.04
C TYR A 216 1.15 -19.67 19.73
N LEU A 217 1.47 -19.06 18.59
CA LEU A 217 0.95 -19.47 17.28
C LEU A 217 1.44 -20.88 16.90
N LEU A 218 2.69 -21.23 17.20
CA LEU A 218 3.25 -22.57 17.01
C LEU A 218 2.49 -23.63 17.81
N LYS A 219 2.18 -23.36 19.07
CA LYS A 219 1.41 -24.27 19.95
C LYS A 219 -0.07 -24.35 19.55
N ASN A 220 -0.60 -23.34 18.86
CA ASN A 220 -2.01 -23.22 18.49
C ASN A 220 -2.19 -23.14 16.97
N SER A 221 -1.84 -24.20 16.25
CA SER A 221 -1.86 -24.23 14.77
C SER A 221 -3.21 -23.83 14.17
N LYS A 222 -4.33 -24.21 14.80
CA LYS A 222 -5.67 -23.79 14.35
C LYS A 222 -5.87 -22.26 14.37
N VAL A 223 -5.23 -21.55 15.32
CA VAL A 223 -5.26 -20.08 15.37
C VAL A 223 -4.40 -19.51 14.24
N LEU A 224 -3.19 -20.03 14.07
CA LEU A 224 -2.28 -19.66 12.99
C LEU A 224 -2.95 -19.80 11.62
N ASP A 225 -3.54 -20.96 11.34
CA ASP A 225 -4.18 -21.26 10.05
C ASP A 225 -5.39 -20.35 9.80
N ASN A 226 -6.21 -20.11 10.82
CA ASN A 226 -7.35 -19.20 10.73
C ASN A 226 -6.92 -17.75 10.45
N VAL A 227 -5.91 -17.25 11.17
CA VAL A 227 -5.37 -15.91 10.95
C VAL A 227 -4.82 -15.79 9.54
N LYS A 228 -4.00 -16.72 9.08
CA LYS A 228 -3.45 -16.74 7.70
C LYS A 228 -4.53 -16.77 6.63
N LEU A 229 -5.57 -17.59 6.81
CA LEU A 229 -6.69 -17.69 5.88
C LEU A 229 -7.41 -16.33 5.73
N ASN A 230 -7.60 -15.60 6.82
CA ASN A 230 -8.26 -14.29 6.78
C ASN A 230 -7.31 -13.19 6.26
N ILE A 231 -6.02 -13.21 6.61
CA ILE A 231 -5.02 -12.28 6.04
C ILE A 231 -4.99 -12.39 4.51
N LYS A 232 -5.11 -13.61 3.95
CA LYS A 232 -5.15 -13.82 2.49
C LYS A 232 -6.32 -13.11 1.80
N ARG A 233 -7.40 -12.83 2.53
CA ARG A 233 -8.57 -12.08 2.03
C ARG A 233 -8.42 -10.57 2.16
N ILE A 234 -7.41 -10.09 2.88
CA ILE A 234 -7.14 -8.68 3.09
C ILE A 234 -6.24 -8.18 1.96
N GLY A 235 -6.73 -7.20 1.20
CA GLY A 235 -5.94 -6.49 0.20
C GLY A 235 -4.96 -5.49 0.83
N ASP A 236 -4.31 -4.68 0.01
CA ASP A 236 -3.44 -3.59 0.49
C ASP A 236 -4.27 -2.42 1.01
N ILE A 237 -4.83 -2.56 2.21
CA ILE A 237 -5.71 -1.54 2.81
C ILE A 237 -4.97 -0.24 3.13
N GLU A 238 -3.65 -0.29 3.28
CA GLU A 238 -2.81 0.89 3.49
C GLU A 238 -2.77 1.76 2.22
N ARG A 239 -2.53 1.17 1.05
CA ARG A 239 -2.58 1.88 -0.23
C ARG A 239 -4.00 2.21 -0.67
N LEU A 240 -4.98 1.37 -0.35
CA LEU A 240 -6.38 1.65 -0.67
C LEU A 240 -6.89 2.90 0.07
N ILE A 241 -6.59 3.03 1.36
CA ILE A 241 -7.04 4.22 2.12
C ILE A 241 -6.29 5.48 1.69
N SER A 242 -5.05 5.37 1.23
CA SER A 242 -4.31 6.48 0.63
C SER A 242 -4.93 6.93 -0.70
N LYS A 243 -5.42 6.00 -1.53
CA LYS A 243 -6.19 6.33 -2.73
C LYS A 243 -7.51 7.02 -2.41
N VAL A 244 -8.19 6.63 -1.33
CA VAL A 244 -9.38 7.33 -0.82
C VAL A 244 -9.02 8.77 -0.49
N ALA A 245 -7.95 9.01 0.27
CA ALA A 245 -7.51 10.35 0.65
C ALA A 245 -7.19 11.25 -0.55
N THR A 246 -6.58 10.68 -1.59
CA THR A 246 -6.24 11.42 -2.81
C THR A 246 -7.41 11.55 -3.81
N GLY A 247 -8.55 10.91 -3.54
CA GLY A 247 -9.70 10.89 -4.43
C GLY A 247 -9.48 10.07 -5.72
N LYS A 248 -8.46 9.21 -5.75
CA LYS A 248 -8.09 8.36 -6.90
C LYS A 248 -8.59 6.91 -6.78
N VAL A 249 -9.46 6.64 -5.83
CA VAL A 249 -10.04 5.32 -5.59
C VAL A 249 -11.20 5.06 -6.52
N SER A 250 -11.32 3.83 -7.03
CA SER A 250 -12.45 3.36 -7.83
C SER A 250 -13.54 2.76 -6.96
N PRO A 251 -14.81 2.64 -7.45
CA PRO A 251 -15.88 1.97 -6.71
C PRO A 251 -15.54 0.53 -6.33
N ARG A 252 -14.91 -0.23 -7.22
CA ARG A 252 -14.46 -1.60 -6.94
C ARG A 252 -13.42 -1.67 -5.82
N GLU A 253 -12.47 -0.73 -5.79
CA GLU A 253 -11.46 -0.65 -4.72
C GLU A 253 -12.09 -0.29 -3.37
N VAL A 254 -13.13 0.53 -3.34
CA VAL A 254 -13.88 0.83 -2.10
C VAL A 254 -14.60 -0.42 -1.59
N VAL A 255 -15.21 -1.22 -2.47
CA VAL A 255 -15.79 -2.51 -2.09
C VAL A 255 -14.70 -3.49 -1.61
N GLN A 256 -13.55 -3.52 -2.26
CA GLN A 256 -12.40 -4.33 -1.81
C GLN A 256 -11.93 -3.91 -0.42
N LEU A 257 -11.89 -2.61 -0.12
CA LEU A 257 -11.57 -2.11 1.23
C LEU A 257 -12.60 -2.62 2.25
N LYS A 258 -13.91 -2.54 1.95
CA LYS A 258 -14.97 -3.09 2.81
C LYS A 258 -14.75 -4.58 3.08
N ASN A 259 -14.54 -5.39 2.06
CA ASN A 259 -14.33 -6.84 2.17
C ASN A 259 -13.07 -7.18 2.98
N SER A 260 -12.02 -6.37 2.84
CA SER A 260 -10.79 -6.48 3.63
C SER A 260 -11.06 -6.19 5.12
N LEU A 261 -11.81 -5.14 5.42
CA LEU A 261 -12.20 -4.81 6.79
C LEU A 261 -13.10 -5.88 7.44
N GLU A 262 -13.95 -6.54 6.66
CA GLU A 262 -14.74 -7.69 7.12
C GLU A 262 -13.86 -8.89 7.48
N ALA A 263 -12.80 -9.15 6.70
CA ALA A 263 -11.85 -10.22 6.97
C ALA A 263 -11.00 -9.98 8.24
N ILE A 264 -10.91 -8.73 8.74
CA ILE A 264 -10.26 -8.41 10.00
C ILE A 264 -11.07 -8.89 11.21
N LEU A 265 -12.39 -8.95 11.13
CA LEU A 265 -13.25 -9.28 12.27
C LEU A 265 -12.94 -10.65 12.91
N PRO A 266 -12.85 -11.76 12.16
CA PRO A 266 -12.50 -13.05 12.75
C PRO A 266 -11.06 -13.07 13.32
N ILE A 267 -10.13 -12.29 12.75
CA ILE A 267 -8.78 -12.14 13.29
C ILE A 267 -8.85 -11.44 14.67
N LYS A 268 -9.55 -10.31 14.73
CA LYS A 268 -9.77 -9.56 15.99
C LYS A 268 -10.35 -10.45 17.07
N GLU A 269 -11.42 -11.18 16.77
CA GLU A 269 -12.08 -12.07 17.73
C GLU A 269 -11.14 -13.17 18.26
N LYS A 270 -10.36 -13.80 17.36
CA LYS A 270 -9.40 -14.84 17.77
C LYS A 270 -8.25 -14.28 18.59
N ALA A 271 -7.73 -13.12 18.22
CA ALA A 271 -6.67 -12.45 18.95
C ALA A 271 -7.11 -12.02 20.36
N GLN A 272 -8.31 -11.44 20.50
CA GLN A 272 -8.87 -11.04 21.81
C GLN A 272 -9.10 -12.22 22.75
N LYS A 273 -9.43 -13.40 22.22
CA LYS A 273 -9.62 -14.64 23.00
C LYS A 273 -8.32 -15.41 23.26
N ALA A 274 -7.18 -14.91 22.78
CA ALA A 274 -5.90 -15.57 22.96
C ALA A 274 -5.43 -15.52 24.43
N LYS A 275 -4.75 -16.59 24.87
CA LYS A 275 -4.12 -16.63 26.19
C LYS A 275 -2.73 -15.94 26.22
N ASN A 276 -2.38 -15.23 25.17
CA ASN A 276 -1.14 -14.46 25.03
C ASN A 276 -1.47 -12.97 25.07
N GLU A 277 -0.91 -12.23 26.02
CA GLU A 277 -1.25 -10.81 26.25
C GLU A 277 -0.86 -9.92 25.05
N SER A 278 0.29 -10.14 24.41
CA SER A 278 0.70 -9.34 23.27
C SER A 278 -0.24 -9.54 22.06
N LEU A 279 -0.66 -10.78 21.80
CA LEU A 279 -1.63 -11.08 20.75
C LEU A 279 -3.03 -10.50 21.09
N LYS A 280 -3.42 -10.57 22.36
CA LYS A 280 -4.67 -9.98 22.84
C LYS A 280 -4.67 -8.47 22.66
N THR A 281 -3.57 -7.79 22.99
CA THR A 281 -3.40 -6.34 22.78
C THR A 281 -3.54 -5.97 21.29
N ILE A 282 -2.95 -6.75 20.38
CA ILE A 282 -3.16 -6.56 18.93
C ILE A 282 -4.66 -6.65 18.60
N GLY A 283 -5.35 -7.68 19.12
CA GLY A 283 -6.78 -7.86 18.90
C GLY A 283 -7.65 -6.72 19.47
N GLU A 284 -7.29 -6.17 20.61
CA GLU A 284 -7.99 -5.03 21.22
C GLU A 284 -7.82 -3.74 20.41
N GLN A 285 -6.63 -3.50 19.88
CA GLN A 285 -6.30 -2.32 19.09
C GLN A 285 -6.84 -2.35 17.66
N LEU A 286 -7.22 -3.51 17.11
CA LEU A 286 -7.87 -3.59 15.81
C LEU A 286 -9.24 -2.92 15.83
N HIS A 287 -9.51 -2.03 14.90
CA HIS A 287 -10.81 -1.37 14.73
C HIS A 287 -11.76 -2.22 13.89
N ASN A 288 -13.01 -2.35 14.31
CA ASN A 288 -14.03 -3.06 13.54
C ASN A 288 -14.59 -2.26 12.35
N CYS A 289 -14.37 -0.95 12.33
CA CYS A 289 -14.81 -0.01 11.28
C CYS A 289 -16.28 -0.24 10.84
N LYS A 290 -17.18 -0.50 11.80
CA LYS A 290 -18.56 -0.92 11.53
C LYS A 290 -19.30 0.08 10.64
N LEU A 291 -19.32 1.36 11.03
CA LEU A 291 -20.01 2.41 10.30
C LEU A 291 -19.48 2.53 8.86
N LEU A 292 -18.16 2.43 8.68
CA LEU A 292 -17.54 2.49 7.34
C LEU A 292 -18.02 1.33 6.46
N ARG A 293 -17.97 0.10 6.97
CA ARG A 293 -18.40 -1.10 6.23
C ARG A 293 -19.89 -1.04 5.87
N GLU A 294 -20.75 -0.68 6.82
CA GLU A 294 -22.19 -0.55 6.60
C GLU A 294 -22.52 0.52 5.56
N LYS A 295 -21.89 1.71 5.66
CA LYS A 295 -22.11 2.80 4.69
C LYS A 295 -21.69 2.39 3.27
N ILE A 296 -20.54 1.73 3.13
CA ILE A 296 -20.09 1.25 1.81
C ILE A 296 -21.08 0.20 1.28
N SER A 297 -21.50 -0.78 2.11
CA SER A 297 -22.41 -1.85 1.73
C SER A 297 -23.79 -1.35 1.29
N VAL A 298 -24.31 -0.32 1.94
CA VAL A 298 -25.59 0.30 1.55
C VAL A 298 -25.44 1.10 0.27
N THR A 299 -24.31 1.81 0.09
CA THR A 299 -24.15 2.76 -1.01
C THR A 299 -23.72 2.09 -2.31
N LEU A 300 -22.80 1.12 -2.26
CA LEU A 300 -22.23 0.49 -3.45
C LEU A 300 -22.71 -0.94 -3.64
N LYS A 301 -22.85 -1.33 -4.90
CA LYS A 301 -23.08 -2.73 -5.26
C LYS A 301 -21.84 -3.57 -5.02
N GLU A 302 -21.99 -4.85 -4.66
CA GLU A 302 -20.86 -5.78 -4.48
C GLU A 302 -20.01 -5.92 -5.76
N GLU A 303 -20.65 -5.96 -6.93
CA GLU A 303 -19.99 -6.04 -8.24
C GLU A 303 -19.82 -4.65 -8.86
N ALA A 304 -19.39 -3.66 -8.07
CA ALA A 304 -19.17 -2.31 -8.56
C ALA A 304 -18.11 -2.28 -9.69
N PRO A 305 -18.30 -1.41 -10.71
CA PRO A 305 -17.36 -1.29 -11.82
C PRO A 305 -16.03 -0.64 -11.37
N VAL A 306 -14.98 -0.80 -12.17
CA VAL A 306 -13.71 -0.08 -11.95
C VAL A 306 -13.88 1.42 -12.24
N LEU A 307 -14.60 1.76 -13.30
CA LEU A 307 -14.82 3.14 -13.72
C LEU A 307 -16.25 3.54 -13.36
N ILE A 308 -16.39 4.59 -12.56
CA ILE A 308 -17.72 5.14 -12.18
C ILE A 308 -18.54 5.57 -13.41
N GLN A 309 -17.87 6.06 -14.46
CA GLN A 309 -18.52 6.50 -15.70
C GLN A 309 -19.21 5.36 -16.45
N LYS A 310 -18.90 4.09 -16.16
CA LYS A 310 -19.63 2.95 -16.72
C LYS A 310 -21.04 2.80 -16.13
N GLY A 311 -21.35 3.57 -15.09
CA GLY A 311 -22.61 3.49 -14.38
C GLY A 311 -22.78 2.19 -13.58
N ASN A 312 -23.91 2.06 -12.93
CA ASN A 312 -24.31 0.87 -12.18
C ASN A 312 -23.45 0.55 -10.94
N ALA A 313 -22.79 1.58 -10.37
CA ALA A 313 -21.99 1.47 -9.16
C ALA A 313 -22.82 1.57 -7.87
N ILE A 314 -23.83 2.43 -7.86
CA ILE A 314 -24.65 2.76 -6.70
C ILE A 314 -25.78 1.75 -6.54
N SER A 315 -26.06 1.32 -5.31
CA SER A 315 -27.16 0.41 -4.97
C SER A 315 -28.52 1.09 -5.19
N ALA A 316 -29.57 0.30 -5.40
CA ALA A 316 -30.94 0.80 -5.41
C ALA A 316 -31.35 1.26 -3.99
N GLY A 317 -32.24 2.25 -3.91
CA GLY A 317 -32.72 2.81 -2.64
C GLY A 317 -31.76 3.82 -1.98
N VAL A 318 -30.61 4.15 -2.60
CA VAL A 318 -29.69 5.18 -2.11
C VAL A 318 -30.16 6.59 -2.47
N SER A 319 -30.80 6.75 -3.62
CA SER A 319 -31.38 8.00 -4.12
C SER A 319 -32.61 7.70 -4.92
N GLU A 320 -33.75 8.27 -4.51
CA GLU A 320 -35.03 8.16 -5.23
C GLU A 320 -34.90 8.71 -6.65
N GLU A 321 -34.25 9.87 -6.82
CA GLU A 321 -34.02 10.48 -8.14
C GLU A 321 -33.22 9.56 -9.07
N LEU A 322 -32.18 8.88 -8.54
CA LEU A 322 -31.38 7.94 -9.32
C LEU A 322 -32.20 6.73 -9.75
N ASP A 323 -33.06 6.22 -8.88
CA ASP A 323 -33.91 5.06 -9.17
C ASP A 323 -35.03 5.42 -10.17
N GLU A 324 -35.59 6.61 -10.09
CA GLU A 324 -36.53 7.14 -11.10
C GLU A 324 -35.86 7.27 -12.47
N LEU A 325 -34.67 7.88 -12.54
CA LEU A 325 -33.93 8.02 -13.80
C LEU A 325 -33.56 6.66 -14.42
N ARG A 326 -33.18 5.68 -13.60
CA ARG A 326 -32.91 4.30 -14.04
C ARG A 326 -34.17 3.62 -14.58
N SER A 327 -35.33 3.88 -13.95
CA SER A 327 -36.62 3.38 -14.42
C SER A 327 -36.98 3.96 -15.79
N ILE A 328 -36.76 5.27 -15.98
CA ILE A 328 -36.97 5.94 -17.27
C ILE A 328 -36.04 5.36 -18.35
N ALA A 329 -34.72 5.22 -18.03
CA ALA A 329 -33.76 4.67 -18.99
C ALA A 329 -34.06 3.21 -19.36
N LYS A 330 -34.50 2.38 -18.39
CA LYS A 330 -34.92 0.99 -18.63
C LYS A 330 -36.20 0.95 -19.43
N GLY A 331 -37.21 1.73 -19.04
CA GLY A 331 -38.49 1.80 -19.75
C GLY A 331 -38.30 2.30 -21.20
N GLY A 332 -37.38 3.22 -21.43
CA GLY A 332 -36.99 3.65 -22.77
C GLY A 332 -36.40 2.54 -23.63
N LYS A 333 -35.53 1.69 -23.06
CA LYS A 333 -34.98 0.52 -23.77
C LYS A 333 -36.03 -0.52 -24.10
N ASP A 334 -36.96 -0.77 -23.18
CA ASP A 334 -38.06 -1.68 -23.40
C ASP A 334 -39.00 -1.14 -24.47
N TYR A 335 -39.25 0.16 -24.50
CA TYR A 335 -40.01 0.83 -25.54
C TYR A 335 -39.38 0.72 -26.93
N LEU A 336 -38.04 0.96 -27.03
CA LEU A 336 -37.31 0.77 -28.29
C LEU A 336 -37.38 -0.68 -28.82
N ASN A 337 -37.33 -1.65 -27.92
CA ASN A 337 -37.54 -3.07 -28.27
C ASN A 337 -38.97 -3.32 -28.73
N GLY A 338 -39.98 -2.71 -28.10
CA GLY A 338 -41.37 -2.72 -28.51
C GLY A 338 -41.58 -2.08 -29.88
N MET A 339 -40.98 -0.92 -30.12
CA MET A 339 -40.97 -0.23 -31.40
C MET A 339 -40.34 -1.09 -32.50
N LEU A 340 -39.19 -1.72 -32.22
CA LEU A 340 -38.56 -2.62 -33.19
C LEU A 340 -39.50 -3.77 -33.61
N LYS A 341 -40.14 -4.39 -32.64
CA LYS A 341 -41.10 -5.48 -32.92
C LYS A 341 -42.32 -4.98 -33.75
N ARG A 342 -42.85 -3.80 -33.41
CA ARG A 342 -43.98 -3.16 -34.12
C ARG A 342 -43.60 -2.83 -35.57
N GLU A 343 -42.45 -2.17 -35.74
CA GLU A 343 -41.98 -1.76 -37.07
C GLU A 343 -41.56 -2.98 -37.94
N THR A 344 -40.97 -4.02 -37.34
CA THR A 344 -40.69 -5.28 -38.02
C THR A 344 -41.99 -5.91 -38.54
N LYS A 345 -43.04 -5.92 -37.73
CA LYS A 345 -44.37 -6.48 -38.16
C LYS A 345 -45.03 -5.60 -39.22
N ARG A 346 -44.91 -4.26 -39.11
CA ARG A 346 -45.51 -3.30 -40.06
C ARG A 346 -44.84 -3.34 -41.44
N THR A 347 -43.49 -3.37 -41.46
CA THR A 347 -42.71 -3.33 -42.71
C THR A 347 -42.45 -4.71 -43.32
N GLY A 348 -42.62 -5.79 -42.55
CA GLY A 348 -42.23 -7.13 -42.95
C GLY A 348 -40.72 -7.34 -43.09
N ILE A 349 -39.91 -6.47 -42.53
CA ILE A 349 -38.43 -6.53 -42.60
C ILE A 349 -37.93 -7.21 -41.31
N SER A 350 -37.64 -8.49 -41.36
CA SER A 350 -37.18 -9.31 -40.21
C SER A 350 -35.75 -8.93 -39.76
N SER A 351 -34.99 -8.23 -40.58
CA SER A 351 -33.59 -7.83 -40.31
C SER A 351 -33.42 -6.41 -39.77
N LEU A 352 -34.53 -5.75 -39.37
CA LEU A 352 -34.51 -4.44 -38.74
C LEU A 352 -33.68 -4.47 -37.45
N LYS A 353 -32.88 -3.46 -37.24
CA LYS A 353 -32.18 -3.23 -35.96
C LYS A 353 -32.31 -1.76 -35.53
N ILE A 354 -32.59 -1.53 -34.26
CA ILE A 354 -32.40 -0.23 -33.65
C ILE A 354 -31.03 -0.25 -32.96
N ALA A 355 -30.15 0.68 -33.33
CA ALA A 355 -28.82 0.84 -32.76
C ALA A 355 -28.51 2.32 -32.56
N SER A 356 -27.48 2.62 -31.80
CA SER A 356 -27.03 4.00 -31.56
C SER A 356 -25.56 4.19 -31.89
N ASN A 357 -25.18 5.40 -32.28
CA ASN A 357 -23.78 5.85 -32.38
C ASN A 357 -23.65 7.30 -31.90
N ASN A 358 -22.42 7.72 -31.63
CA ASN A 358 -22.13 9.07 -31.11
C ASN A 358 -22.39 10.22 -32.10
N VAL A 359 -22.63 9.94 -33.39
CA VAL A 359 -22.81 10.96 -34.44
C VAL A 359 -24.28 11.22 -34.71
N PHE A 360 -25.09 10.18 -34.77
CA PHE A 360 -26.50 10.26 -35.21
C PHE A 360 -27.49 9.85 -34.12
N GLY A 361 -27.02 9.42 -32.96
CA GLY A 361 -27.87 8.90 -31.88
C GLY A 361 -28.50 7.56 -32.24
N TYR A 362 -29.75 7.34 -31.84
CA TYR A 362 -30.49 6.12 -32.19
C TYR A 362 -30.98 6.16 -33.64
N TYR A 363 -30.84 5.04 -34.36
CA TYR A 363 -31.29 4.87 -35.73
C TYR A 363 -31.83 3.47 -35.96
N ILE A 364 -32.67 3.36 -36.98
CA ILE A 364 -33.16 2.09 -37.51
C ILE A 364 -32.25 1.73 -38.69
N GLU A 365 -31.60 0.56 -38.63
CA GLU A 365 -30.75 0.06 -39.70
C GLU A 365 -31.51 -0.95 -40.56
N VAL A 366 -31.57 -0.70 -41.87
CA VAL A 366 -32.25 -1.50 -42.88
C VAL A 366 -31.20 -1.98 -43.88
N ARG A 367 -31.13 -3.27 -44.13
CA ARG A 367 -30.26 -3.82 -45.19
C ARG A 367 -30.72 -3.36 -46.57
N ASN A 368 -29.82 -3.13 -47.51
CA ASN A 368 -30.12 -2.64 -48.86
C ASN A 368 -31.10 -3.56 -49.64
N THR A 369 -31.18 -4.85 -49.28
CA THR A 369 -32.12 -5.81 -49.87
C THR A 369 -33.57 -5.49 -49.53
N HIS A 370 -33.85 -4.62 -48.56
CA HIS A 370 -35.22 -4.31 -48.11
C HIS A 370 -35.54 -2.81 -48.19
N LYS A 371 -34.72 -2.01 -48.86
CA LYS A 371 -34.89 -0.55 -48.97
C LYS A 371 -36.26 -0.13 -49.55
N ASP A 372 -36.80 -0.93 -50.47
CA ASP A 372 -38.05 -0.65 -51.15
C ASP A 372 -39.29 -0.87 -50.21
N LYS A 373 -39.09 -1.44 -49.04
CA LYS A 373 -40.13 -1.66 -48.00
C LYS A 373 -40.08 -0.59 -46.88
N VAL A 374 -39.19 0.37 -47.01
CA VAL A 374 -39.04 1.44 -45.99
C VAL A 374 -40.19 2.44 -46.15
N PRO A 375 -40.91 2.77 -45.04
CA PRO A 375 -41.97 3.77 -45.05
C PRO A 375 -41.47 5.17 -45.46
N GLU A 376 -42.26 5.93 -46.22
CA GLU A 376 -41.86 7.26 -46.68
C GLU A 376 -41.63 8.26 -45.57
N GLU A 377 -42.24 8.09 -44.42
CA GLU A 377 -42.06 8.95 -43.25
C GLU A 377 -40.72 8.75 -42.53
N TRP A 378 -39.98 7.69 -42.84
CA TRP A 378 -38.64 7.49 -42.25
C TRP A 378 -37.60 8.37 -42.96
N ILE A 379 -36.95 9.21 -42.17
CA ILE A 379 -35.91 10.13 -42.65
C ILE A 379 -34.58 9.40 -42.76
N ARG A 380 -34.05 9.29 -43.98
CA ARG A 380 -32.73 8.69 -44.20
C ARG A 380 -31.62 9.61 -43.71
N LYS A 381 -30.73 9.10 -42.88
CA LYS A 381 -29.60 9.84 -42.29
C LYS A 381 -28.25 9.44 -42.88
N GLN A 382 -28.07 8.15 -43.20
CA GLN A 382 -26.80 7.64 -43.69
C GLN A 382 -27.01 6.45 -44.62
N THR A 383 -26.24 6.42 -45.69
CA THR A 383 -26.14 5.27 -46.59
C THR A 383 -24.79 4.59 -46.35
N LEU A 384 -24.80 3.29 -46.10
CA LEU A 384 -23.64 2.43 -45.96
C LEU A 384 -23.57 1.46 -47.13
N VAL A 385 -22.45 0.74 -47.24
CA VAL A 385 -22.25 -0.22 -48.35
C VAL A 385 -23.33 -1.30 -48.38
N ASN A 386 -23.79 -1.78 -47.20
CA ASN A 386 -24.72 -2.91 -47.10
C ASN A 386 -26.05 -2.58 -46.39
N ALA A 387 -26.24 -1.35 -45.93
CA ALA A 387 -27.42 -0.92 -45.19
C ALA A 387 -27.66 0.59 -45.31
N GLU A 388 -28.87 1.02 -45.03
CA GLU A 388 -29.23 2.42 -44.82
C GLU A 388 -29.71 2.65 -43.40
N ARG A 389 -29.49 3.84 -42.85
CA ARG A 389 -29.86 4.24 -41.52
C ARG A 389 -30.93 5.33 -41.57
N TYR A 390 -32.00 5.10 -40.82
CA TYR A 390 -33.18 5.93 -40.78
C TYR A 390 -33.49 6.39 -39.38
N ILE A 391 -34.16 7.54 -39.26
CA ILE A 391 -34.74 8.03 -38.01
C ILE A 391 -36.23 8.28 -38.20
N THR A 392 -36.98 8.19 -37.10
CA THR A 392 -38.38 8.62 -37.02
C THR A 392 -38.51 9.72 -35.97
N GLU A 393 -39.57 10.54 -36.03
CA GLU A 393 -39.84 11.56 -35.02
C GLU A 393 -40.00 10.93 -33.64
N GLU A 394 -40.71 9.82 -33.55
CA GLU A 394 -40.91 9.04 -32.34
C GLU A 394 -39.56 8.56 -31.75
N LEU A 395 -38.67 8.06 -32.59
CA LEU A 395 -37.34 7.61 -32.16
C LEU A 395 -36.51 8.76 -31.60
N LYS A 396 -36.62 9.96 -32.21
CA LYS A 396 -35.90 11.17 -31.80
C LYS A 396 -36.37 11.71 -30.44
N GLU A 397 -37.69 11.71 -30.18
CA GLU A 397 -38.24 12.12 -28.89
C GLU A 397 -37.80 11.20 -27.75
N TYR A 398 -37.86 9.88 -28.00
CA TYR A 398 -37.42 8.88 -27.01
C TYR A 398 -35.91 8.91 -26.81
N GLU A 399 -35.14 9.12 -27.85
CA GLU A 399 -33.70 9.32 -27.76
C GLU A 399 -33.34 10.47 -26.81
N SER A 400 -33.98 11.61 -26.97
CA SER A 400 -33.74 12.78 -26.10
C SER A 400 -34.02 12.47 -24.62
N LYS A 401 -35.08 11.68 -24.35
CA LYS A 401 -35.44 11.26 -22.99
C LYS A 401 -34.44 10.27 -22.41
N ILE A 402 -33.99 9.28 -23.20
CA ILE A 402 -33.06 8.24 -22.75
C ILE A 402 -31.65 8.81 -22.53
N LEU A 403 -31.12 9.55 -23.49
CA LEU A 403 -29.78 10.16 -23.39
C LEU A 403 -29.72 11.16 -22.23
N GLY A 404 -30.74 12.01 -22.09
CA GLY A 404 -30.81 12.93 -20.96
C GLY A 404 -30.90 12.22 -19.60
N ALA A 405 -31.53 11.05 -19.53
CA ALA A 405 -31.56 10.24 -18.31
C ALA A 405 -30.21 9.55 -18.06
N GLU A 406 -29.55 8.99 -19.07
CA GLU A 406 -28.24 8.33 -18.92
C GLU A 406 -27.15 9.33 -18.49
N GLU A 407 -27.12 10.54 -19.04
CA GLU A 407 -26.18 11.59 -18.61
C GLU A 407 -26.41 12.02 -17.15
N LYS A 408 -27.69 12.19 -16.76
CA LYS A 408 -28.04 12.54 -15.38
C LYS A 408 -27.70 11.40 -14.41
N ILE A 409 -27.94 10.13 -14.79
CA ILE A 409 -27.54 8.96 -14.01
C ILE A 409 -26.03 8.98 -13.77
N ALA A 410 -25.22 9.19 -14.81
CA ALA A 410 -23.76 9.20 -14.69
C ALA A 410 -23.28 10.34 -13.76
N ALA A 411 -23.85 11.54 -13.90
CA ALA A 411 -23.53 12.69 -13.05
C ALA A 411 -23.91 12.44 -11.59
N LEU A 412 -25.12 11.90 -11.34
CA LEU A 412 -25.62 11.63 -9.99
C LEU A 412 -24.86 10.48 -9.31
N GLU A 413 -24.53 9.41 -10.04
CA GLU A 413 -23.67 8.33 -9.49
C GLU A 413 -22.27 8.84 -9.12
N LEU A 414 -21.69 9.72 -9.92
CA LEU A 414 -20.41 10.36 -9.63
C LEU A 414 -20.49 11.23 -8.37
N ASP A 415 -21.54 12.03 -8.22
CA ASP A 415 -21.75 12.88 -7.06
C ASP A 415 -21.90 12.06 -5.77
N ILE A 416 -22.77 11.03 -5.79
CA ILE A 416 -22.98 10.13 -4.66
C ILE A 416 -21.68 9.42 -4.28
N PHE A 417 -20.92 8.94 -5.25
CA PHE A 417 -19.64 8.28 -5.01
C PHE A 417 -18.61 9.25 -4.43
N SER A 418 -18.52 10.47 -4.95
CA SER A 418 -17.61 11.51 -4.45
C SER A 418 -17.91 11.88 -3.00
N LYS A 419 -19.18 12.03 -2.64
CA LYS A 419 -19.62 12.25 -1.26
C LYS A 419 -19.30 11.08 -0.33
N LEU A 420 -19.42 9.84 -0.82
CA LEU A 420 -19.00 8.66 -0.06
C LEU A 420 -17.50 8.70 0.20
N VAL A 421 -16.67 8.95 -0.82
CA VAL A 421 -15.20 9.02 -0.70
C VAL A 421 -14.80 10.13 0.29
N GLU A 422 -15.40 11.30 0.22
CA GLU A 422 -15.16 12.38 1.16
C GLU A 422 -15.53 11.99 2.60
N TRP A 423 -16.69 11.37 2.78
CA TRP A 423 -17.13 10.90 4.09
C TRP A 423 -16.18 9.84 4.68
N MET A 424 -15.54 9.02 3.83
CA MET A 424 -14.58 7.98 4.28
C MET A 424 -13.30 8.57 4.88
N LEU A 425 -12.95 9.83 4.62
CA LEU A 425 -11.70 10.46 5.09
C LEU A 425 -11.55 10.43 6.61
N GLN A 426 -12.65 10.50 7.37
CA GLN A 426 -12.64 10.42 8.83
C GLN A 426 -12.15 9.08 9.40
N PHE A 427 -12.08 8.02 8.57
CA PHE A 427 -11.66 6.68 8.98
C PHE A 427 -10.20 6.36 8.62
N ILE A 428 -9.46 7.28 8.01
CA ILE A 428 -8.08 7.06 7.55
C ILE A 428 -7.21 6.49 8.68
N SER A 429 -7.18 7.13 9.83
CA SER A 429 -6.33 6.72 10.97
C SER A 429 -6.69 5.31 11.48
N GLN A 430 -7.97 4.95 11.53
CA GLN A 430 -8.41 3.63 11.97
C GLN A 430 -8.00 2.53 11.00
N VAL A 431 -8.14 2.79 9.69
CA VAL A 431 -7.75 1.84 8.64
C VAL A 431 -6.23 1.69 8.58
N GLN A 432 -5.46 2.77 8.72
CA GLN A 432 -4.00 2.71 8.80
C GLN A 432 -3.51 1.95 10.03
N GLN A 433 -4.17 2.13 11.18
CA GLN A 433 -3.86 1.33 12.37
C GLN A 433 -4.11 -0.16 12.13
N ASN A 434 -5.24 -0.51 11.51
CA ASN A 434 -5.53 -1.88 11.12
C ASN A 434 -4.46 -2.43 10.16
N ALA A 435 -4.06 -1.66 9.15
CA ALA A 435 -3.02 -2.05 8.20
C ALA A 435 -1.70 -2.39 8.90
N ARG A 436 -1.26 -1.53 9.83
CA ARG A 436 -0.04 -1.74 10.62
C ARG A 436 -0.13 -3.00 11.48
N LEU A 437 -1.23 -3.20 12.21
CA LEU A 437 -1.42 -4.35 13.11
C LEU A 437 -1.54 -5.67 12.33
N ILE A 438 -2.22 -5.66 11.18
CA ILE A 438 -2.30 -6.82 10.29
C ILE A 438 -0.93 -7.13 9.69
N GLY A 439 -0.15 -6.12 9.28
CA GLY A 439 1.22 -6.31 8.82
C GLY A 439 2.12 -6.93 9.90
N GLU A 440 2.02 -6.47 11.13
CA GLU A 440 2.74 -7.03 12.28
C GLU A 440 2.34 -8.50 12.54
N LEU A 441 1.06 -8.78 12.58
CA LEU A 441 0.55 -10.13 12.78
C LEU A 441 0.96 -11.08 11.63
N ASP A 442 0.99 -10.60 10.40
CA ASP A 442 1.44 -11.35 9.24
C ASP A 442 2.93 -11.73 9.33
N CYS A 443 3.79 -10.79 9.77
CA CYS A 443 5.20 -11.08 10.06
C CYS A 443 5.35 -12.16 11.15
N LEU A 444 4.60 -12.08 12.23
CA LEU A 444 4.64 -13.06 13.31
C LEU A 444 4.11 -14.43 12.87
N CYS A 445 3.08 -14.47 12.03
CA CYS A 445 2.59 -15.70 11.38
C CYS A 445 3.62 -16.28 10.39
N SER A 446 4.34 -15.41 9.65
CA SER A 446 5.44 -15.80 8.78
C SER A 446 6.55 -16.51 9.57
N PHE A 447 6.99 -15.94 10.69
CA PHE A 447 7.99 -16.54 11.56
C PHE A 447 7.52 -17.87 12.19
N ALA A 448 6.26 -17.95 12.62
CA ALA A 448 5.71 -19.20 13.14
C ALA A 448 5.66 -20.30 12.06
N SER A 449 5.25 -19.93 10.84
CA SER A 449 5.24 -20.88 9.71
C SER A 449 6.65 -21.36 9.36
N LEU A 450 7.60 -20.44 9.26
CA LEU A 450 8.99 -20.73 8.95
C LEU A 450 9.64 -21.61 10.03
N ALA A 451 9.44 -21.29 11.32
CA ALA A 451 9.98 -22.06 12.42
C ALA A 451 9.46 -23.50 12.42
N LYS A 452 8.18 -23.71 12.08
CA LYS A 452 7.60 -25.04 11.94
C LYS A 452 8.16 -25.80 10.74
N GLU A 453 8.28 -25.15 9.57
CA GLU A 453 8.76 -25.76 8.33
C GLU A 453 10.24 -26.12 8.38
N SER A 454 11.07 -25.29 9.03
CA SER A 454 12.53 -25.41 9.06
C SER A 454 13.08 -25.91 10.40
N ASN A 455 12.22 -26.28 11.35
CA ASN A 455 12.61 -26.69 12.70
C ASN A 455 13.52 -25.68 13.40
N TYR A 456 13.17 -24.38 13.31
CA TYR A 456 13.91 -23.34 14.01
C TYR A 456 13.44 -23.23 15.46
N THR A 457 14.38 -23.01 16.37
CA THR A 457 14.14 -22.89 17.80
C THR A 457 14.09 -21.43 18.23
N ARG A 458 13.43 -21.18 19.37
CA ARG A 458 13.40 -19.86 19.98
C ARG A 458 14.73 -19.60 20.69
N PRO A 459 15.49 -18.55 20.33
CA PRO A 459 16.70 -18.18 21.04
C PRO A 459 16.36 -17.62 22.43
N LEU A 460 17.26 -17.86 23.40
CA LEU A 460 17.26 -17.17 24.67
C LEU A 460 17.94 -15.81 24.49
N LEU A 461 17.40 -14.79 25.15
CA LEU A 461 17.94 -13.44 25.15
C LEU A 461 18.23 -13.01 26.57
N ASP A 462 19.46 -12.66 26.83
CA ASP A 462 19.91 -12.09 28.10
C ASP A 462 20.65 -10.77 27.89
N ASP A 463 21.24 -10.25 28.97
CA ASP A 463 22.01 -9.01 28.97
C ASP A 463 23.53 -9.27 29.07
N THR A 464 23.96 -10.52 28.84
CA THR A 464 25.35 -10.93 28.82
C THR A 464 26.00 -10.64 27.47
N PHE A 465 27.31 -10.91 27.37
CA PHE A 465 28.07 -10.89 26.10
C PHE A 465 28.40 -12.31 25.62
N GLU A 466 27.59 -13.26 26.04
CA GLU A 466 27.74 -14.66 25.62
C GLU A 466 27.00 -14.91 24.31
N ILE A 467 27.63 -15.66 23.42
CA ILE A 467 27.04 -16.24 22.21
C ILE A 467 27.22 -17.73 22.31
N ASP A 468 26.12 -18.47 22.54
CA ASP A 468 26.08 -19.93 22.59
C ASP A 468 25.10 -20.47 21.53
N ILE A 469 25.62 -20.95 20.42
CA ILE A 469 24.87 -21.54 19.32
C ILE A 469 25.16 -23.01 19.28
N LYS A 470 24.15 -23.86 19.52
CA LYS A 470 24.22 -25.29 19.40
C LYS A 470 23.62 -25.73 18.06
N GLU A 471 24.30 -26.58 17.33
CA GLU A 471 23.87 -27.12 16.05
C GLU A 471 23.42 -26.01 15.07
N GLY A 472 24.22 -24.92 14.97
CA GLY A 472 23.94 -23.75 14.14
C GLY A 472 23.86 -24.12 12.66
N ARG A 473 22.82 -23.64 11.97
CA ARG A 473 22.58 -23.86 10.54
C ARG A 473 22.45 -22.54 9.82
N HIS A 474 22.98 -22.44 8.61
CA HIS A 474 22.85 -21.24 7.79
C HIS A 474 21.56 -21.30 6.95
N PRO A 475 20.55 -20.45 7.21
CA PRO A 475 19.21 -20.58 6.62
C PRO A 475 19.21 -20.51 5.08
N VAL A 476 20.05 -19.67 4.50
CA VAL A 476 20.10 -19.48 3.03
C VAL A 476 20.80 -20.67 2.37
N ILE A 477 21.94 -21.11 2.90
CA ILE A 477 22.68 -22.25 2.34
C ILE A 477 21.86 -23.52 2.48
N GLU A 478 21.30 -23.79 3.66
CA GLU A 478 20.43 -24.95 3.91
C GLU A 478 19.29 -25.05 2.89
N LYS A 479 18.65 -23.90 2.56
CA LYS A 479 17.55 -23.85 1.61
C LYS A 479 17.96 -24.11 0.16
N GLN A 480 19.24 -23.88 -0.17
CA GLN A 480 19.79 -24.07 -1.52
C GLN A 480 20.42 -25.45 -1.73
N LEU A 481 20.63 -26.21 -0.66
CA LEU A 481 21.16 -27.57 -0.79
C LEU A 481 20.17 -28.50 -1.49
N PRO A 482 20.67 -29.49 -2.28
CA PRO A 482 19.82 -30.54 -2.83
C PRO A 482 19.06 -31.27 -1.72
N PRO A 483 17.85 -31.80 -1.99
CA PRO A 483 17.00 -32.44 -0.98
C PRO A 483 17.69 -33.58 -0.19
N ASP A 484 18.64 -34.26 -0.81
CA ASP A 484 19.36 -35.42 -0.22
C ASP A 484 20.69 -35.02 0.44
N THR A 485 21.01 -33.74 0.52
CA THR A 485 22.26 -33.26 1.10
C THR A 485 21.96 -32.47 2.38
N PRO A 486 22.12 -33.09 3.57
CA PRO A 486 21.87 -32.38 4.82
C PRO A 486 22.93 -31.31 5.07
N PHE A 487 22.50 -30.17 5.66
CA PHE A 487 23.42 -29.17 6.16
C PHE A 487 24.12 -29.70 7.42
N ILE A 488 25.44 -29.65 7.44
CA ILE A 488 26.22 -30.05 8.62
C ILE A 488 26.21 -28.85 9.59
N ALA A 489 25.55 -29.04 10.71
CA ALA A 489 25.45 -28.04 11.76
C ALA A 489 26.77 -27.88 12.53
N ASN A 490 27.03 -26.70 13.09
CA ASN A 490 28.22 -26.38 13.84
C ASN A 490 27.86 -25.66 15.14
N ASP A 491 28.63 -25.94 16.21
CA ASP A 491 28.53 -25.21 17.47
C ASP A 491 29.45 -23.99 17.44
N VAL A 492 28.99 -22.90 18.02
CA VAL A 492 29.77 -21.67 18.19
C VAL A 492 29.56 -21.16 19.61
N TYR A 493 30.65 -21.00 20.34
CA TYR A 493 30.63 -20.43 21.69
C TYR A 493 31.64 -19.27 21.80
N LEU A 494 31.20 -18.11 22.29
CA LEU A 494 32.04 -16.97 22.60
C LEU A 494 31.55 -16.32 23.87
N ASP A 495 32.47 -15.97 24.76
CA ASP A 495 32.22 -15.18 25.96
C ASP A 495 33.38 -14.19 26.22
N ARG A 496 33.29 -13.40 27.31
CA ARG A 496 34.32 -12.43 27.67
C ARG A 496 35.44 -13.00 28.52
N GLU A 497 35.30 -14.20 29.08
CA GLU A 497 36.19 -14.74 30.08
C GLU A 497 36.98 -15.96 29.57
N MET A 498 36.28 -16.95 29.04
CA MET A 498 36.88 -18.25 28.71
C MET A 498 37.26 -18.35 27.23
N GLN A 499 36.44 -17.81 26.32
CA GLN A 499 36.64 -17.98 24.88
C GLN A 499 36.30 -16.70 24.11
N GLN A 500 37.27 -15.78 24.05
CA GLN A 500 37.09 -14.49 23.37
C GLN A 500 37.36 -14.55 21.87
N ILE A 501 38.14 -15.54 21.42
CA ILE A 501 38.61 -15.65 20.04
C ILE A 501 38.44 -17.08 19.54
N ILE A 502 37.84 -17.22 18.38
CA ILE A 502 37.78 -18.48 17.63
C ILE A 502 38.65 -18.38 16.39
N MET A 503 39.58 -19.31 16.20
CA MET A 503 40.38 -19.42 14.99
C MET A 503 39.72 -20.41 14.02
N ILE A 504 39.27 -19.94 12.87
CA ILE A 504 38.61 -20.75 11.83
C ILE A 504 39.62 -21.01 10.71
N THR A 505 40.01 -22.28 10.54
CA THR A 505 40.93 -22.69 9.48
C THR A 505 40.29 -23.75 8.59
N GLY A 506 40.85 -23.95 7.42
CA GLY A 506 40.41 -24.99 6.48
C GLY A 506 40.63 -24.56 5.02
N PRO A 507 40.55 -25.51 4.07
CA PRO A 507 40.71 -25.22 2.65
C PRO A 507 39.60 -24.31 2.12
N ASN A 508 39.77 -23.78 0.93
CA ASN A 508 38.70 -23.01 0.26
C ASN A 508 37.51 -23.98 -0.01
N MET A 509 36.29 -23.45 0.08
CA MET A 509 35.02 -24.18 -0.06
C MET A 509 34.66 -25.13 1.11
N SER A 510 35.39 -25.10 2.24
CA SER A 510 35.07 -25.92 3.42
C SER A 510 34.01 -25.33 4.36
N GLY A 511 33.27 -24.33 3.94
CA GLY A 511 32.18 -23.73 4.74
C GLY A 511 32.61 -22.63 5.72
N LYS A 512 33.86 -22.14 5.72
CA LYS A 512 34.33 -21.06 6.62
C LYS A 512 33.42 -19.83 6.60
N SER A 513 33.05 -19.39 5.40
CA SER A 513 32.19 -18.22 5.23
C SER A 513 30.77 -18.42 5.77
N ALA A 514 30.28 -19.68 5.82
CA ALA A 514 28.96 -20.00 6.37
C ALA A 514 28.91 -19.81 7.89
N ILE A 515 30.02 -20.13 8.59
CA ILE A 515 30.12 -19.91 10.05
C ILE A 515 30.27 -18.42 10.38
N LEU A 516 30.94 -17.66 9.51
CA LEU A 516 31.16 -16.21 9.72
C LEU A 516 29.92 -15.35 9.44
N ARG A 517 28.99 -15.83 8.62
CA ARG A 517 27.73 -15.16 8.27
C ARG A 517 26.61 -15.58 9.21
#